data_7150a05918548473b86cdbfe1c885db0
#
_entry.id   7150a05918548473b86cdbfe1c885db0
#
_cell.length_a   1.000
_cell.length_b   1.000
_cell.length_c   1.000
_cell.angle_alpha   90.00
_cell.angle_beta   90.00
_cell.angle_gamma   90.00
#
_symmetry.space_group_name_H-M   'P 1'
#
loop_
_entity.id
_entity.type
_entity.pdbx_description
1 polymer ?
#
loop_
_entity_poly.entity_id
_entity_poly.type
_entity_poly.pdbx_seq_one_letter_code
_entity_poly.pdbx_strand_id
1 'polypeptide(L)'
;MRNVFAALLLLITKLAGAQSAQTLYFDPASTIGAPVSRLFESVTYIPLETTRQSLFGQISQLVVTAQYFIVFDYDTQALYFFDKTGKFVKKYKDDKYTVASMQYMEKENALYLLQINKNFRPTEQERDELVRNPFSKNSLKYGRSVLYSLADIQAGEINEIKGFTISMTNPRFFAPDLWAYSIVLQDKDAKDSVDFELKISNGSKTLRSYFPYAKRTSSYLADPGNIEFFPVAKTNTLFFTRPFTYSVYQLTPDSVTTLYNFVLPFENTIPKTFFTNEFSSRNELREYKQINPGYVWRINGLVPFQNLLFFALDYQKRDRRFIFDKSSNRFYNVNRISADSTNAFLPVMGWNIQYYDNTALYSSISSDAMFRSRDAEKHRNPVYTDVLTTYFDKSKPSSNPVIIILKPLTKTK
;
A
#
# COMPACT_ATOMS: atom_id res chain seq x y z
N MET A 1 52.91 -10.17 -12.67
CA MET A 1 51.78 -10.53 -13.56
C MET A 1 50.63 -11.26 -12.84
N ARG A 2 50.90 -12.15 -11.88
CA ARG A 2 49.82 -12.91 -11.15
C ARG A 2 48.89 -12.03 -10.31
N ASN A 3 49.36 -10.90 -9.74
CA ASN A 3 48.56 -9.98 -8.93
C ASN A 3 47.66 -9.01 -9.75
N VAL A 4 48.02 -8.77 -11.02
CA VAL A 4 47.18 -7.94 -11.90
C VAL A 4 45.99 -8.70 -12.43
N PHE A 5 46.13 -10.02 -12.64
CA PHE A 5 45.02 -10.90 -13.04
C PHE A 5 43.96 -11.06 -11.92
N ALA A 6 44.39 -11.15 -10.68
CA ALA A 6 43.49 -11.24 -9.54
C ALA A 6 42.65 -9.94 -9.30
N ALA A 7 43.28 -8.77 -9.52
CA ALA A 7 42.60 -7.48 -9.45
C ALA A 7 41.59 -7.29 -10.60
N LEU A 8 41.93 -7.77 -11.81
CA LEU A 8 41.02 -7.72 -12.95
C LEU A 8 39.81 -8.64 -12.78
N LEU A 9 40.00 -9.85 -12.22
CA LEU A 9 38.87 -10.76 -11.90
C LEU A 9 37.94 -10.18 -10.82
N LEU A 10 38.47 -9.48 -9.82
CA LEU A 10 37.68 -8.81 -8.78
C LEU A 10 36.90 -7.60 -9.32
N LEU A 11 37.40 -6.90 -10.34
CA LEU A 11 36.67 -5.83 -11.02
C LEU A 11 35.53 -6.38 -11.88
N ILE A 12 35.70 -7.51 -12.54
CA ILE A 12 34.68 -8.13 -13.42
C ILE A 12 33.51 -8.66 -12.57
N THR A 13 33.75 -9.15 -11.35
CA THR A 13 32.68 -9.65 -10.48
C THR A 13 31.81 -8.53 -9.88
N LYS A 14 32.31 -7.28 -9.82
CA LYS A 14 31.48 -6.13 -9.41
C LYS A 14 30.63 -5.53 -10.54
N LEU A 15 30.92 -5.82 -11.79
CA LEU A 15 30.14 -5.39 -12.94
C LEU A 15 28.93 -6.29 -13.26
N ALA A 16 28.84 -7.48 -12.65
CA ALA A 16 27.79 -8.47 -12.95
C ALA A 16 26.48 -8.29 -12.19
N GLY A 17 26.23 -7.13 -11.56
CA GLY A 17 25.08 -6.91 -10.67
C GLY A 17 24.13 -5.77 -11.02
N ALA A 18 24.31 -5.05 -12.11
CA ALA A 18 23.32 -4.05 -12.52
C ALA A 18 22.16 -4.76 -13.25
N GLN A 19 21.20 -5.27 -12.49
CA GLN A 19 19.96 -5.76 -13.06
C GLN A 19 19.30 -4.60 -13.82
N SER A 20 19.29 -4.66 -15.16
CA SER A 20 18.61 -3.66 -15.99
C SER A 20 17.11 -3.68 -15.66
N ALA A 21 16.50 -2.51 -15.58
CA ALA A 21 15.06 -2.40 -15.39
C ALA A 21 14.32 -3.16 -16.49
N GLN A 22 13.35 -3.99 -16.09
CA GLN A 22 12.50 -4.68 -17.06
C GLN A 22 11.51 -3.68 -17.68
N THR A 23 11.46 -3.61 -19.01
CA THR A 23 10.46 -2.83 -19.72
C THR A 23 9.18 -3.64 -19.87
N LEU A 24 8.06 -3.07 -19.43
CA LEU A 24 6.72 -3.65 -19.53
C LEU A 24 5.87 -2.82 -20.50
N TYR A 25 5.62 -3.37 -21.69
CA TYR A 25 4.67 -2.76 -22.64
C TYR A 25 3.26 -3.08 -22.19
N PHE A 26 2.56 -2.09 -21.71
CA PHE A 26 1.27 -2.27 -21.08
C PHE A 26 0.20 -1.36 -21.68
N ASP A 27 -0.79 -1.97 -22.30
CA ASP A 27 -2.00 -1.31 -22.79
C ASP A 27 -3.19 -1.70 -21.91
N PRO A 28 -3.78 -0.76 -21.15
CA PRO A 28 -4.95 -1.05 -20.30
C PRO A 28 -6.16 -1.59 -21.07
N ALA A 29 -6.32 -1.20 -22.36
CA ALA A 29 -7.45 -1.61 -23.18
C ALA A 29 -7.33 -3.06 -23.66
N SER A 30 -6.11 -3.57 -23.86
CA SER A 30 -5.84 -4.92 -24.34
C SER A 30 -5.79 -6.00 -23.26
N THR A 31 -6.05 -5.63 -21.99
CA THR A 31 -6.04 -6.57 -20.88
C THR A 31 -7.17 -7.59 -20.95
N ILE A 32 -6.91 -8.82 -20.49
CA ILE A 32 -7.86 -9.94 -20.55
C ILE A 32 -8.51 -10.20 -19.19
N GLY A 33 -9.64 -10.92 -19.20
CA GLY A 33 -10.26 -11.54 -18.04
C GLY A 33 -9.79 -12.99 -17.86
N ALA A 34 -10.14 -13.58 -16.72
CA ALA A 34 -9.93 -15.00 -16.46
C ALA A 34 -10.93 -15.49 -15.39
N PRO A 35 -11.31 -16.78 -15.39
CA PRO A 35 -11.95 -17.37 -14.23
C PRO A 35 -10.97 -17.39 -13.04
N VAL A 36 -11.50 -17.28 -11.83
CA VAL A 36 -10.70 -17.22 -10.60
C VAL A 36 -9.78 -18.42 -10.43
N SER A 37 -10.27 -19.60 -10.81
CA SER A 37 -9.52 -20.87 -10.76
C SER A 37 -8.27 -20.91 -11.65
N ARG A 38 -8.15 -19.99 -12.62
CA ARG A 38 -6.96 -19.86 -13.46
C ARG A 38 -5.80 -19.12 -12.80
N LEU A 39 -6.10 -18.28 -11.84
CA LEU A 39 -5.12 -17.42 -11.16
C LEU A 39 -4.85 -17.86 -9.73
N PHE A 40 -5.84 -18.46 -9.08
CA PHE A 40 -5.77 -18.82 -7.67
C PHE A 40 -6.07 -20.31 -7.45
N GLU A 41 -5.26 -20.95 -6.61
CA GLU A 41 -5.45 -22.31 -6.14
C GLU A 41 -6.68 -22.41 -5.23
N SER A 42 -6.85 -21.40 -4.38
CA SER A 42 -8.01 -21.32 -3.49
C SER A 42 -8.40 -19.88 -3.16
N VAL A 43 -9.69 -19.70 -2.91
CA VAL A 43 -10.29 -18.49 -2.34
C VAL A 43 -11.03 -18.88 -1.08
N THR A 44 -10.61 -18.35 0.07
CA THR A 44 -11.22 -18.63 1.36
C THR A 44 -11.85 -17.36 1.93
N TYR A 45 -13.02 -17.51 2.53
CA TYR A 45 -13.78 -16.41 3.11
C TYR A 45 -13.84 -16.56 4.63
N ILE A 46 -13.43 -15.53 5.36
CA ILE A 46 -13.45 -15.48 6.83
C ILE A 46 -14.39 -14.34 7.25
N PRO A 47 -15.65 -14.62 7.57
CA PRO A 47 -16.54 -13.63 8.13
C PRO A 47 -16.03 -13.15 9.49
N LEU A 48 -15.98 -11.82 9.69
CA LEU A 48 -15.60 -11.27 10.97
C LEU A 48 -16.81 -11.19 11.90
N GLU A 49 -16.66 -11.70 13.12
CA GLU A 49 -17.73 -11.74 14.12
C GLU A 49 -18.28 -10.34 14.41
N THR A 50 -19.60 -10.21 14.37
CA THR A 50 -20.31 -8.97 14.60
C THR A 50 -20.98 -9.00 15.98
N THR A 51 -20.45 -8.21 16.90
CA THR A 51 -21.02 -7.97 18.22
C THR A 51 -21.19 -6.47 18.42
N ARG A 52 -21.85 -6.05 19.50
CA ARG A 52 -21.93 -4.63 19.86
C ARG A 52 -20.55 -3.98 20.04
N GLN A 53 -19.53 -4.75 20.46
CA GLN A 53 -18.16 -4.26 20.67
C GLN A 53 -17.30 -4.30 19.43
N SER A 54 -17.57 -5.23 18.51
CA SER A 54 -16.74 -5.46 17.32
C SER A 54 -17.32 -4.84 16.05
N LEU A 55 -18.48 -4.19 16.09
CA LEU A 55 -19.09 -3.60 14.88
C LEU A 55 -18.27 -2.41 14.37
N PHE A 56 -17.93 -2.44 13.08
CA PHE A 56 -17.27 -1.37 12.34
C PHE A 56 -17.72 -1.37 10.87
N GLY A 57 -17.41 -0.28 10.14
CA GLY A 57 -17.92 -0.10 8.77
C GLY A 57 -17.06 -0.75 7.70
N GLN A 58 -15.74 -0.51 7.75
CA GLN A 58 -14.82 -0.94 6.69
C GLN A 58 -13.44 -1.29 7.24
N ILE A 59 -12.71 -2.09 6.50
CA ILE A 59 -11.30 -2.37 6.78
C ILE A 59 -10.46 -1.31 6.07
N SER A 60 -10.04 -0.28 6.81
CA SER A 60 -9.18 0.80 6.28
C SER A 60 -7.74 0.33 6.12
N GLN A 61 -7.23 -0.42 7.11
CA GLN A 61 -5.93 -1.10 7.04
C GLN A 61 -6.07 -2.49 7.66
N LEU A 62 -5.36 -3.46 7.12
CA LEU A 62 -5.31 -4.83 7.61
C LEU A 62 -3.86 -5.23 7.90
N VAL A 63 -3.64 -5.84 9.04
CA VAL A 63 -2.43 -6.58 9.36
C VAL A 63 -2.81 -8.02 9.68
N VAL A 64 -2.06 -8.96 9.14
CA VAL A 64 -2.25 -10.39 9.38
C VAL A 64 -1.01 -10.94 10.07
N THR A 65 -1.20 -11.49 11.26
CA THR A 65 -0.16 -12.21 12.00
C THR A 65 -0.43 -13.72 12.00
N ALA A 66 0.42 -14.50 12.62
CA ALA A 66 0.17 -15.94 12.79
C ALA A 66 -1.14 -16.21 13.55
N GLN A 67 -1.51 -15.34 14.51
CA GLN A 67 -2.63 -15.55 15.43
C GLN A 67 -3.85 -14.70 15.11
N TYR A 68 -3.67 -13.52 14.52
CA TYR A 68 -4.73 -12.51 14.42
C TYR A 68 -4.88 -11.92 13.03
N PHE A 69 -6.13 -11.53 12.72
CA PHE A 69 -6.46 -10.47 11.79
C PHE A 69 -6.65 -9.19 12.61
N ILE A 70 -5.86 -8.16 12.31
CA ILE A 70 -5.89 -6.88 13.01
C ILE A 70 -6.37 -5.82 12.04
N VAL A 71 -7.55 -5.29 12.32
CA VAL A 71 -8.26 -4.34 11.47
C VAL A 71 -8.16 -2.95 12.10
N PHE A 72 -7.74 -1.97 11.34
CA PHE A 72 -7.97 -0.57 11.66
C PHE A 72 -9.16 -0.06 10.85
N ASP A 73 -10.13 0.52 11.53
CA ASP A 73 -11.27 1.21 10.93
C ASP A 73 -11.16 2.71 11.19
N TYR A 74 -11.12 3.48 10.09
CA TYR A 74 -10.93 4.92 10.15
C TYR A 74 -12.13 5.64 10.79
N ASP A 75 -13.35 5.16 10.56
CA ASP A 75 -14.57 5.82 11.04
C ASP A 75 -14.71 5.72 12.56
N THR A 76 -14.43 4.56 13.12
CA THR A 76 -14.45 4.36 14.59
C THR A 76 -13.16 4.74 15.27
N GLN A 77 -12.08 4.96 14.52
CA GLN A 77 -10.72 5.27 15.01
C GLN A 77 -10.23 4.21 16.01
N ALA A 78 -10.42 2.93 15.68
CA ALA A 78 -10.11 1.82 16.56
C ALA A 78 -9.41 0.67 15.83
N LEU A 79 -8.62 -0.09 16.57
CA LEU A 79 -8.09 -1.39 16.16
C LEU A 79 -8.99 -2.49 16.70
N TYR A 80 -9.31 -3.46 15.84
CA TYR A 80 -10.08 -4.64 16.18
C TYR A 80 -9.22 -5.87 15.93
N PHE A 81 -9.16 -6.74 16.92
CA PHE A 81 -8.40 -7.98 16.86
C PHE A 81 -9.39 -9.14 16.72
N PHE A 82 -9.19 -9.95 15.70
CA PHE A 82 -9.94 -11.18 15.47
C PHE A 82 -8.95 -12.35 15.40
N ASP A 83 -9.34 -13.51 15.91
CA ASP A 83 -8.54 -14.73 15.68
C ASP A 83 -8.62 -15.20 14.21
N LYS A 84 -7.91 -16.27 13.88
CA LYS A 84 -7.84 -16.79 12.50
C LYS A 84 -9.15 -17.41 12.02
N THR A 85 -10.11 -17.62 12.90
CA THR A 85 -11.49 -18.07 12.56
C THR A 85 -12.43 -16.88 12.31
N GLY A 86 -11.99 -15.67 12.56
CA GLY A 86 -12.79 -14.44 12.48
C GLY A 86 -13.53 -14.07 13.77
N LYS A 87 -13.30 -14.80 14.88
CA LYS A 87 -13.91 -14.51 16.16
C LYS A 87 -13.28 -13.28 16.81
N PHE A 88 -14.09 -12.39 17.35
CA PHE A 88 -13.65 -11.17 18.01
C PHE A 88 -12.89 -11.47 19.31
N VAL A 89 -11.74 -10.81 19.48
CA VAL A 89 -10.87 -11.00 20.64
C VAL A 89 -10.78 -9.72 21.48
N LYS A 90 -10.46 -8.57 20.85
CA LYS A 90 -10.26 -7.30 21.56
C LYS A 90 -10.46 -6.10 20.64
N LYS A 91 -10.79 -4.98 21.26
CA LYS A 91 -10.78 -3.64 20.65
C LYS A 91 -9.78 -2.75 21.40
N TYR A 92 -8.97 -2.02 20.63
CA TYR A 92 -8.13 -0.95 21.17
C TYR A 92 -8.56 0.39 20.57
N LYS A 93 -8.74 1.39 21.42
CA LYS A 93 -9.02 2.77 21.04
C LYS A 93 -8.35 3.69 22.05
N ASP A 94 -7.61 4.67 21.55
CA ASP A 94 -6.97 5.68 22.40
C ASP A 94 -7.87 6.93 22.46
N ASP A 95 -8.07 7.48 23.66
CA ASP A 95 -8.93 8.65 23.83
C ASP A 95 -8.25 9.95 23.37
N LYS A 96 -6.95 10.05 23.54
CA LYS A 96 -6.14 11.24 23.22
C LYS A 96 -5.60 11.23 21.80
N TYR A 97 -5.30 10.05 21.26
CA TYR A 97 -4.67 9.90 19.96
C TYR A 97 -5.55 9.14 18.98
N THR A 98 -5.40 9.46 17.69
CA THR A 98 -5.95 8.68 16.58
C THR A 98 -4.84 8.00 15.81
N VAL A 99 -5.08 6.79 15.32
CA VAL A 99 -4.12 6.06 14.48
C VAL A 99 -4.14 6.64 13.07
N ALA A 100 -3.01 7.09 12.59
CA ALA A 100 -2.82 7.56 11.22
C ALA A 100 -2.28 6.45 10.30
N SER A 101 -1.43 5.58 10.84
CA SER A 101 -0.82 4.47 10.10
C SER A 101 -0.49 3.34 11.03
N MET A 102 -0.59 2.11 10.51
CA MET A 102 -0.27 0.88 11.21
C MET A 102 0.67 0.04 10.35
N GLN A 103 1.69 -0.53 10.98
CA GLN A 103 2.63 -1.45 10.33
C GLN A 103 2.99 -2.59 11.28
N TYR A 104 3.00 -3.82 10.78
CA TYR A 104 3.44 -4.97 11.58
C TYR A 104 4.95 -5.08 11.58
N MET A 105 5.51 -5.20 12.76
CA MET A 105 6.93 -5.41 13.05
C MET A 105 7.09 -6.87 13.49
N GLU A 106 7.39 -7.76 12.52
CA GLU A 106 7.38 -9.21 12.75
C GLU A 106 8.42 -9.63 13.80
N LYS A 107 9.62 -9.05 13.76
CA LYS A 107 10.72 -9.38 14.71
C LYS A 107 10.38 -9.00 16.15
N GLU A 108 9.74 -7.87 16.32
CA GLU A 108 9.34 -7.32 17.62
C GLU A 108 8.02 -7.91 18.10
N ASN A 109 7.33 -8.69 17.27
CA ASN A 109 5.95 -9.13 17.47
C ASN A 109 5.06 -7.99 17.99
N ALA A 110 5.08 -6.86 17.28
CA ALA A 110 4.40 -5.64 17.69
C ALA A 110 3.79 -4.91 16.48
N LEU A 111 2.80 -4.07 16.74
CA LEU A 111 2.33 -3.08 15.78
C LEU A 111 3.06 -1.76 16.02
N TYR A 112 3.73 -1.28 14.99
CA TYR A 112 4.09 0.13 14.92
C TYR A 112 2.84 0.94 14.60
N LEU A 113 2.50 1.89 15.47
CA LEU A 113 1.39 2.81 15.29
C LEU A 113 1.91 4.24 15.23
N LEU A 114 1.62 4.92 14.15
CA LEU A 114 1.74 6.36 14.07
C LEU A 114 0.43 6.98 14.57
N GLN A 115 0.51 7.79 15.59
CA GLN A 115 -0.64 8.36 16.27
C GLN A 115 -0.62 9.89 16.24
N ILE A 116 -1.76 10.49 15.90
CA ILE A 116 -1.97 11.94 15.87
C ILE A 116 -2.73 12.36 17.12
N ASN A 117 -2.31 13.43 17.78
CA ASN A 117 -3.03 14.03 18.90
C ASN A 117 -4.32 14.69 18.40
N LYS A 118 -5.47 14.22 18.86
CA LYS A 118 -6.80 14.70 18.45
C LYS A 118 -7.04 16.17 18.76
N ASN A 119 -6.39 16.68 19.80
CA ASN A 119 -6.61 18.02 20.34
C ASN A 119 -5.60 19.05 19.83
N PHE A 120 -4.51 18.60 19.20
CA PHE A 120 -3.50 19.52 18.68
C PHE A 120 -3.90 20.07 17.30
N ARG A 121 -3.93 21.40 17.21
CA ARG A 121 -4.25 22.14 15.98
C ARG A 121 -3.08 23.08 15.69
N PRO A 122 -2.08 22.66 14.88
CA PRO A 122 -0.93 23.48 14.58
C PRO A 122 -1.36 24.75 13.82
N THR A 123 -0.76 25.87 14.18
CA THR A 123 -0.80 27.10 13.39
C THR A 123 -0.12 26.89 12.04
N GLU A 124 -0.30 27.81 11.09
CA GLU A 124 0.39 27.74 9.79
C GLU A 124 1.90 27.72 9.96
N GLN A 125 2.43 28.59 10.83
CA GLN A 125 3.86 28.65 11.15
C GLN A 125 4.39 27.35 11.75
N GLU A 126 3.66 26.70 12.69
CA GLU A 126 4.03 25.40 13.24
C GLU A 126 4.00 24.29 12.18
N ARG A 127 3.04 24.33 11.24
CA ARG A 127 3.00 23.37 10.13
C ARG A 127 4.23 23.51 9.23
N ASP A 128 4.62 24.72 8.89
CA ASP A 128 5.82 24.99 8.09
C ASP A 128 7.08 24.51 8.80
N GLU A 129 7.19 24.77 10.12
CA GLU A 129 8.28 24.24 10.92
C GLU A 129 8.31 22.71 10.94
N LEU A 130 7.15 22.06 11.11
CA LEU A 130 7.03 20.60 11.09
C LEU A 130 7.48 19.98 9.77
N VAL A 131 7.21 20.66 8.65
CA VAL A 131 7.66 20.20 7.32
C VAL A 131 9.16 20.39 7.15
N ARG A 132 9.70 21.55 7.56
CA ARG A 132 11.14 21.87 7.44
C ARG A 132 12.00 21.06 8.41
N ASN A 133 11.51 20.88 9.61
CA ASN A 133 12.21 20.16 10.67
C ASN A 133 11.33 19.08 11.31
N PRO A 134 11.24 17.91 10.66
CA PRO A 134 10.41 16.81 11.13
C PRO A 134 10.81 16.26 12.51
N PHE A 135 12.00 16.56 12.99
CA PHE A 135 12.50 16.14 14.31
C PHE A 135 12.39 17.22 15.37
N SER A 136 11.66 18.31 15.10
CA SER A 136 11.49 19.40 16.08
C SER A 136 10.68 18.94 17.30
N LYS A 137 10.84 19.65 18.43
CA LYS A 137 10.05 19.39 19.64
C LYS A 137 8.55 19.62 19.43
N ASN A 138 8.17 20.46 18.47
CA ASN A 138 6.77 20.72 18.14
C ASN A 138 6.09 19.50 17.49
N SER A 139 6.84 18.64 16.78
CA SER A 139 6.27 17.41 16.22
C SER A 139 5.77 16.46 17.31
N LEU A 140 6.42 16.41 18.47
CA LEU A 140 5.96 15.59 19.61
C LEU A 140 4.62 16.06 20.21
N LYS A 141 4.29 17.35 20.08
CA LYS A 141 2.97 17.87 20.47
C LYS A 141 1.87 17.40 19.52
N TYR A 142 2.23 17.24 18.24
CA TYR A 142 1.29 16.86 17.19
C TYR A 142 0.97 15.37 17.19
N GLY A 143 1.94 14.51 17.46
CA GLY A 143 1.74 13.08 17.45
C GLY A 143 2.88 12.32 18.11
N ARG A 144 2.75 11.02 18.11
CA ARG A 144 3.75 10.09 18.63
C ARG A 144 3.82 8.82 17.81
N SER A 145 4.88 8.09 17.94
CA SER A 145 5.05 6.74 17.41
C SER A 145 5.17 5.76 18.57
N VAL A 146 4.44 4.68 18.49
CA VAL A 146 4.42 3.66 19.54
C VAL A 146 4.52 2.25 18.96
N LEU A 147 5.09 1.34 19.74
CA LEU A 147 4.99 -0.10 19.56
C LEU A 147 3.89 -0.63 20.48
N TYR A 148 2.85 -1.22 19.89
CA TYR A 148 1.82 -1.96 20.59
C TYR A 148 2.22 -3.44 20.59
N SER A 149 2.52 -4.00 21.77
CA SER A 149 2.96 -5.39 21.91
C SER A 149 1.83 -6.36 21.54
N LEU A 150 2.16 -7.39 20.77
CA LEU A 150 1.27 -8.51 20.43
C LEU A 150 1.57 -9.77 21.26
N ALA A 151 2.55 -9.73 22.16
CA ALA A 151 2.89 -10.85 23.04
C ALA A 151 1.73 -11.17 24.01
N ASP A 152 1.13 -10.14 24.56
CA ASP A 152 -0.13 -10.21 25.33
C ASP A 152 -1.06 -9.07 24.88
N ILE A 153 -1.95 -9.38 23.96
CA ILE A 153 -2.89 -8.37 23.45
C ILE A 153 -3.90 -7.93 24.51
N GLN A 154 -4.15 -8.75 25.55
CA GLN A 154 -5.09 -8.36 26.64
C GLN A 154 -4.45 -7.30 27.53
N ALA A 155 -3.16 -7.39 27.82
CA ALA A 155 -2.45 -6.34 28.55
C ALA A 155 -2.42 -5.03 27.75
N GLY A 156 -2.23 -5.09 26.43
CA GLY A 156 -2.24 -3.92 25.55
C GLY A 156 -1.08 -2.98 25.82
N GLU A 157 0.09 -3.53 26.10
CA GLU A 157 1.30 -2.78 26.41
C GLU A 157 1.75 -1.90 25.25
N ILE A 158 2.06 -0.63 25.54
CA ILE A 158 2.46 0.38 24.57
C ILE A 158 3.77 1.01 24.99
N ASN A 159 4.76 0.95 24.10
CA ASN A 159 6.06 1.56 24.29
C ASN A 159 6.28 2.69 23.28
N GLU A 160 6.54 3.91 23.75
CA GLU A 160 6.80 5.05 22.88
C GLU A 160 8.18 4.95 22.23
N ILE A 161 8.21 5.14 20.91
CA ILE A 161 9.44 5.19 20.12
C ILE A 161 9.90 6.64 20.00
N LYS A 162 11.13 6.93 20.46
CA LYS A 162 11.71 8.25 20.38
C LYS A 162 12.18 8.57 18.96
N GLY A 163 12.16 9.87 18.62
CA GLY A 163 12.83 10.39 17.41
C GLY A 163 12.03 10.31 16.11
N PHE A 164 10.82 9.77 16.13
CA PHE A 164 9.94 9.78 14.97
C PHE A 164 8.87 10.86 15.07
N THR A 165 8.53 11.50 13.95
CA THR A 165 7.56 12.60 13.93
C THR A 165 6.57 12.48 12.79
N ILE A 166 5.39 13.06 12.99
CA ILE A 166 4.27 13.00 12.05
C ILE A 166 4.41 13.90 10.82
N SER A 167 5.38 14.80 10.81
CA SER A 167 5.62 15.68 9.67
C SER A 167 6.18 14.94 8.44
N MET A 168 6.56 13.68 8.61
CA MET A 168 6.95 12.82 7.51
C MET A 168 5.72 12.32 6.77
N THR A 169 5.68 12.53 5.46
CA THR A 169 4.60 12.02 4.62
C THR A 169 4.82 10.55 4.29
N ASN A 170 3.79 9.73 4.50
CA ASN A 170 3.80 8.28 4.22
C ASN A 170 5.01 7.53 4.78
N PRO A 171 5.39 7.73 6.05
CA PRO A 171 6.57 7.08 6.60
C PRO A 171 6.39 5.56 6.62
N ARG A 172 7.46 4.84 6.27
CA ARG A 172 7.53 3.39 6.35
C ARG A 172 8.83 2.95 7.01
N PHE A 173 8.69 2.14 8.01
CA PHE A 173 9.80 1.39 8.57
C PHE A 173 10.10 0.19 7.66
N PHE A 174 11.35 -0.07 7.31
CA PHE A 174 11.68 -1.14 6.36
C PHE A 174 12.96 -1.92 6.69
N ALA A 175 13.77 -1.41 7.61
CA ALA A 175 14.93 -2.12 8.13
C ALA A 175 15.16 -1.68 9.58
N PRO A 176 15.98 -2.35 10.38
CA PRO A 176 16.29 -1.93 11.74
C PRO A 176 16.69 -0.46 11.76
N ASP A 177 15.99 0.35 12.54
CA ASP A 177 16.20 1.79 12.72
C ASP A 177 16.18 2.63 11.43
N LEU A 178 15.57 2.12 10.34
CA LEU A 178 15.48 2.84 9.07
C LEU A 178 14.04 3.12 8.65
N TRP A 179 13.81 4.40 8.37
CA TRP A 179 12.54 4.94 7.87
C TRP A 179 12.70 5.51 6.48
N ALA A 180 11.78 5.18 5.59
CA ALA A 180 11.60 5.86 4.32
C ALA A 180 10.40 6.81 4.44
N TYR A 181 10.52 8.02 3.93
CA TYR A 181 9.44 8.99 3.92
C TYR A 181 9.57 9.97 2.75
N SER A 182 8.47 10.57 2.37
CA SER A 182 8.46 11.66 1.39
C SER A 182 8.30 13.00 2.10
N ILE A 183 8.71 14.07 1.44
CA ILE A 183 8.54 15.45 1.90
C ILE A 183 7.68 16.20 0.90
N VAL A 184 6.75 16.99 1.43
CA VAL A 184 5.98 17.98 0.68
C VAL A 184 6.72 19.29 0.66
N LEU A 185 7.17 19.72 -0.50
CA LEU A 185 7.55 21.11 -0.69
C LEU A 185 6.28 21.95 -0.91
N GLN A 186 5.86 22.67 0.12
CA GLN A 186 4.78 23.65 -0.03
C GLN A 186 5.30 25.09 -0.26
N ASP A 187 6.62 25.28 -0.31
CA ASP A 187 7.20 26.60 -0.24
C ASP A 187 7.41 27.21 -1.62
N LYS A 188 6.70 28.31 -1.87
CA LYS A 188 6.93 29.18 -3.04
C LYS A 188 8.31 29.88 -2.98
N ASP A 189 8.94 29.91 -1.82
CA ASP A 189 10.13 30.70 -1.52
C ASP A 189 11.42 29.88 -1.34
N ALA A 190 11.38 28.55 -1.50
CA ALA A 190 12.58 27.72 -1.47
C ALA A 190 13.44 27.91 -2.74
N LYS A 191 13.81 29.16 -3.02
CA LYS A 191 14.63 29.50 -4.21
C LYS A 191 16.01 28.87 -4.19
N ASP A 192 16.51 28.45 -3.03
CA ASP A 192 17.92 28.06 -2.82
C ASP A 192 18.13 26.72 -2.14
N SER A 193 17.11 26.00 -1.70
CA SER A 193 17.27 24.68 -1.08
C SER A 193 16.98 23.56 -2.07
N VAL A 194 17.97 22.73 -2.32
CA VAL A 194 17.77 21.45 -3.01
C VAL A 194 17.09 20.51 -2.03
N ASP A 195 15.79 20.31 -2.17
CA ASP A 195 15.06 19.29 -1.43
C ASP A 195 14.81 18.05 -2.30
N PHE A 196 14.41 16.94 -1.67
CA PHE A 196 14.34 15.63 -2.27
C PHE A 196 12.98 14.99 -2.03
N GLU A 197 12.48 14.27 -3.04
CA GLU A 197 11.19 13.59 -2.95
C GLU A 197 11.18 12.43 -1.94
N LEU A 198 12.31 11.74 -1.81
CA LEU A 198 12.48 10.57 -0.93
C LEU A 198 13.65 10.79 0.02
N LYS A 199 13.41 10.55 1.31
CA LYS A 199 14.45 10.58 2.35
C LYS A 199 14.45 9.28 3.16
N ILE A 200 15.64 8.89 3.61
CA ILE A 200 15.84 7.81 4.57
C ILE A 200 16.39 8.42 5.84
N SER A 201 15.83 8.02 6.98
CA SER A 201 16.20 8.49 8.32
C SER A 201 16.37 7.33 9.29
N ASN A 202 17.14 7.55 10.34
CA ASN A 202 17.20 6.67 11.51
C ASN A 202 16.33 7.18 12.68
N GLY A 203 15.37 8.06 12.43
CA GLY A 203 14.51 8.65 13.44
C GLY A 203 15.08 9.88 14.15
N SER A 204 16.35 10.19 13.99
CA SER A 204 17.00 11.38 14.56
C SER A 204 17.59 12.32 13.51
N LYS A 205 17.99 11.78 12.37
CA LYS A 205 18.55 12.55 11.26
C LYS A 205 18.29 11.87 9.92
N THR A 206 18.27 12.66 8.85
CA THR A 206 18.28 12.15 7.48
C THR A 206 19.66 11.57 7.16
N LEU A 207 19.66 10.35 6.67
CA LEU A 207 20.87 9.60 6.28
C LEU A 207 21.16 9.69 4.79
N ARG A 208 20.09 9.61 3.97
CA ARG A 208 20.16 9.63 2.50
C ARG A 208 18.96 10.34 1.93
N SER A 209 19.14 10.90 0.74
CA SER A 209 18.09 11.59 -0.01
C SER A 209 18.18 11.22 -1.48
N TYR A 210 17.04 11.07 -2.13
CA TYR A 210 16.92 10.65 -3.53
C TYR A 210 15.91 11.51 -4.27
N PHE A 211 16.10 11.66 -5.56
CA PHE A 211 15.24 12.42 -6.46
C PHE A 211 15.12 13.89 -6.05
N PRO A 212 16.14 14.69 -6.33
CA PRO A 212 16.08 16.12 -6.07
C PRO A 212 14.91 16.72 -6.86
N TYR A 213 14.14 17.60 -6.22
CA TYR A 213 13.14 18.36 -6.91
C TYR A 213 13.78 19.26 -7.97
N ALA A 214 13.41 19.07 -9.22
CA ALA A 214 13.79 20.00 -10.26
C ALA A 214 13.18 21.40 -9.97
N LYS A 215 13.85 22.49 -10.38
CA LYS A 215 13.19 23.79 -10.47
C LYS A 215 11.98 23.62 -11.38
N ARG A 216 10.79 23.74 -10.81
CA ARG A 216 9.54 23.55 -11.54
C ARG A 216 8.89 24.90 -11.77
N THR A 217 8.26 25.03 -12.91
CA THR A 217 7.43 26.18 -13.24
C THR A 217 6.23 26.29 -12.33
N SER A 218 5.75 25.16 -11.79
CA SER A 218 4.63 25.13 -10.85
C SER A 218 4.92 24.24 -9.65
N SER A 219 4.76 24.79 -8.43
CA SER A 219 4.85 24.04 -7.17
C SER A 219 3.75 22.97 -7.02
N TYR A 220 2.64 23.10 -7.76
CA TYR A 220 1.53 22.15 -7.72
C TYR A 220 1.86 20.80 -8.38
N LEU A 221 2.91 20.73 -9.19
CA LEU A 221 3.43 19.47 -9.73
C LEU A 221 4.27 18.68 -8.72
N ALA A 222 4.69 19.32 -7.63
CA ALA A 222 5.27 18.64 -6.49
C ALA A 222 4.13 18.15 -5.59
N ASP A 223 3.54 17.00 -5.89
CA ASP A 223 2.55 16.37 -5.03
C ASP A 223 3.19 15.15 -4.33
N PRO A 224 3.74 15.33 -3.15
CA PRO A 224 4.50 14.33 -2.42
C PRO A 224 3.63 13.37 -1.60
N GLY A 225 2.40 13.74 -1.33
CA GLY A 225 1.42 12.82 -0.74
C GLY A 225 1.22 11.56 -1.59
N ASN A 226 1.89 11.50 -2.72
CA ASN A 226 1.73 10.47 -3.72
C ASN A 226 2.86 9.44 -3.82
N ILE A 227 3.98 9.57 -3.08
CA ILE A 227 4.90 8.44 -2.95
C ILE A 227 4.27 7.43 -2.01
N GLU A 228 3.94 6.28 -2.54
CA GLU A 228 3.47 5.13 -1.77
C GLU A 228 4.57 4.09 -1.70
N PHE A 229 4.80 3.58 -0.49
CA PHE A 229 5.76 2.52 -0.24
C PHE A 229 5.03 1.20 -0.02
N PHE A 230 5.50 0.17 -0.70
CA PHE A 230 4.94 -1.18 -0.65
C PHE A 230 6.00 -2.12 -0.08
N PRO A 231 5.86 -2.57 1.17
CA PRO A 231 6.82 -3.49 1.78
C PRO A 231 6.91 -4.80 0.99
N VAL A 232 8.12 -5.30 0.77
CA VAL A 232 8.32 -6.65 0.21
C VAL A 232 8.41 -7.64 1.38
N ALA A 233 7.48 -8.59 1.44
CA ALA A 233 7.35 -9.50 2.56
C ALA A 233 8.69 -10.19 2.93
N LYS A 234 9.01 -10.20 4.22
CA LYS A 234 10.23 -10.82 4.82
C LYS A 234 11.57 -10.27 4.30
N THR A 235 11.58 -9.06 3.76
CA THR A 235 12.82 -8.40 3.32
C THR A 235 12.92 -7.00 3.92
N ASN A 236 14.13 -6.44 3.92
CA ASN A 236 14.35 -5.03 4.24
C ASN A 236 14.23 -4.16 2.98
N THR A 237 13.16 -4.38 2.21
CA THR A 237 12.98 -3.76 0.89
C THR A 237 11.60 -3.16 0.77
N LEU A 238 11.51 -1.99 0.16
CA LEU A 238 10.26 -1.38 -0.25
C LEU A 238 10.24 -1.23 -1.77
N PHE A 239 9.09 -1.50 -2.38
CA PHE A 239 8.81 -0.97 -3.70
C PHE A 239 8.14 0.40 -3.55
N PHE A 240 8.34 1.26 -4.53
CA PHE A 240 7.66 2.55 -4.55
C PHE A 240 7.52 3.10 -5.97
N THR A 241 6.61 4.04 -6.12
CA THR A 241 6.39 4.78 -7.35
C THR A 241 6.38 6.27 -7.07
N ARG A 242 6.68 7.05 -8.10
CA ARG A 242 6.69 8.51 -8.03
C ARG A 242 5.54 9.08 -8.87
N PRO A 243 4.98 10.23 -8.49
CA PRO A 243 3.99 10.93 -9.32
C PRO A 243 4.53 11.22 -10.72
N PHE A 244 3.66 11.17 -11.70
CA PHE A 244 3.94 11.54 -13.09
C PHE A 244 5.09 10.74 -13.74
N THR A 245 5.39 9.55 -13.22
CA THR A 245 6.37 8.62 -13.78
C THR A 245 5.77 7.23 -13.93
N TYR A 246 6.32 6.45 -14.84
CA TYR A 246 5.86 5.08 -15.12
C TYR A 246 6.89 4.04 -14.70
N SER A 247 7.77 4.41 -13.78
CA SER A 247 8.78 3.51 -13.22
C SER A 247 8.39 3.02 -11.85
N VAL A 248 8.69 1.76 -11.58
CA VAL A 248 8.65 1.15 -10.25
C VAL A 248 10.07 1.02 -9.74
N TYR A 249 10.28 1.50 -8.55
CA TYR A 249 11.58 1.50 -7.90
C TYR A 249 11.62 0.52 -6.74
N GLN A 250 12.79 -0.02 -6.48
CA GLN A 250 13.13 -0.78 -5.29
C GLN A 250 14.05 0.06 -4.41
N LEU A 251 13.68 0.19 -3.14
CA LEU A 251 14.48 0.78 -2.10
C LEU A 251 15.00 -0.33 -1.19
N THR A 252 16.31 -0.38 -1.03
CA THR A 252 17.01 -1.18 -0.01
C THR A 252 17.67 -0.23 1.01
N PRO A 253 18.22 -0.72 2.13
CA PRO A 253 18.96 0.13 3.05
C PRO A 253 20.07 0.95 2.39
N ASP A 254 20.65 0.45 1.31
CA ASP A 254 21.85 1.02 0.68
C ASP A 254 21.62 1.72 -0.64
N SER A 255 20.53 1.42 -1.34
CA SER A 255 20.34 1.86 -2.72
C SER A 255 18.88 2.01 -3.14
N VAL A 256 18.69 2.77 -4.21
CA VAL A 256 17.47 2.82 -4.99
C VAL A 256 17.78 2.33 -6.40
N THR A 257 17.01 1.36 -6.89
CA THR A 257 17.14 0.82 -8.24
C THR A 257 15.79 0.83 -8.95
N THR A 258 15.79 0.97 -10.28
CA THR A 258 14.58 0.84 -11.08
C THR A 258 14.35 -0.63 -11.40
N LEU A 259 13.15 -1.15 -11.08
CA LEU A 259 12.77 -2.53 -11.36
C LEU A 259 12.00 -2.67 -12.67
N TYR A 260 11.00 -1.83 -12.86
CA TYR A 260 10.13 -1.85 -14.02
C TYR A 260 10.01 -0.46 -14.61
N ASN A 261 9.99 -0.40 -15.95
CA ASN A 261 9.56 0.77 -16.72
C ASN A 261 8.35 0.37 -17.54
N PHE A 262 7.21 0.97 -17.25
CA PHE A 262 6.00 0.77 -18.03
C PHE A 262 6.01 1.69 -19.25
N VAL A 263 5.78 1.12 -20.42
CA VAL A 263 5.54 1.84 -21.67
C VAL A 263 4.05 1.74 -21.95
N LEU A 264 3.38 2.88 -21.91
CA LEU A 264 1.94 3.01 -22.13
C LEU A 264 1.65 3.50 -23.55
N PRO A 265 0.45 3.22 -24.11
CA PRO A 265 0.00 3.86 -25.33
C PRO A 265 0.05 5.39 -25.24
N PHE A 266 0.18 6.05 -26.40
CA PHE A 266 0.31 7.51 -26.46
C PHE A 266 -0.86 8.23 -25.79
N GLU A 267 -2.09 7.75 -25.99
CA GLU A 267 -3.30 8.30 -25.36
C GLU A 267 -3.37 8.15 -23.84
N ASN A 268 -2.55 7.28 -23.26
CA ASN A 268 -2.45 7.08 -21.82
C ASN A 268 -1.21 7.75 -21.21
N THR A 269 -0.34 8.28 -22.04
CA THR A 269 0.91 8.90 -21.60
C THR A 269 0.76 10.40 -21.42
N ILE A 270 1.20 10.91 -20.27
CA ILE A 270 1.23 12.35 -19.99
C ILE A 270 2.16 13.03 -21.01
N PRO A 271 1.67 14.05 -21.76
CA PRO A 271 2.49 14.75 -22.73
C PRO A 271 3.59 15.59 -22.07
N LYS A 272 4.70 15.77 -22.73
CA LYS A 272 5.81 16.60 -22.21
C LYS A 272 5.40 18.03 -21.89
N THR A 273 4.46 18.58 -22.65
CA THR A 273 3.89 19.92 -22.44
C THR A 273 3.20 20.10 -21.08
N PHE A 274 2.71 19.01 -20.47
CA PHE A 274 2.18 19.04 -19.11
C PHE A 274 3.19 19.59 -18.11
N PHE A 275 4.45 19.22 -18.22
CA PHE A 275 5.50 19.60 -17.27
C PHE A 275 5.99 21.05 -17.44
N THR A 276 5.60 21.69 -18.52
CA THR A 276 5.92 23.10 -18.79
C THR A 276 4.71 24.02 -18.52
N ASN A 277 3.54 23.47 -18.18
CA ASN A 277 2.38 24.25 -17.82
C ASN A 277 2.58 24.92 -16.47
N GLU A 278 2.22 26.21 -16.41
CA GLU A 278 2.17 26.98 -15.18
C GLU A 278 0.75 26.90 -14.61
N PHE A 279 0.51 25.93 -13.72
CA PHE A 279 -0.76 25.87 -13.01
C PHE A 279 -0.77 26.90 -11.89
N SER A 280 -1.75 27.80 -11.91
CA SER A 280 -1.92 28.89 -10.92
C SER A 280 -2.55 28.37 -9.61
N SER A 281 -3.21 27.23 -9.65
CA SER A 281 -3.90 26.63 -8.50
C SER A 281 -4.02 25.10 -8.59
N ARG A 282 -4.31 24.48 -7.44
CA ARG A 282 -4.67 23.04 -7.40
C ARG A 282 -5.97 22.73 -8.15
N ASN A 283 -6.89 23.70 -8.24
CA ASN A 283 -8.13 23.52 -8.97
C ASN A 283 -7.86 23.43 -10.47
N GLU A 284 -7.03 24.30 -11.01
CA GLU A 284 -6.63 24.26 -12.43
C GLU A 284 -5.95 22.92 -12.78
N LEU A 285 -5.03 22.42 -11.94
CA LEU A 285 -4.44 21.09 -12.13
C LEU A 285 -5.52 19.99 -12.10
N ARG A 286 -6.50 20.10 -11.20
CA ARG A 286 -7.61 19.14 -11.11
C ARG A 286 -8.47 19.16 -12.37
N GLU A 287 -8.84 20.35 -12.86
CA GLU A 287 -9.59 20.53 -14.10
C GLU A 287 -8.83 19.95 -15.29
N TYR A 288 -7.53 20.22 -15.39
CA TYR A 288 -6.68 19.61 -16.41
C TYR A 288 -6.73 18.09 -16.37
N LYS A 289 -6.69 17.49 -15.18
CA LYS A 289 -6.83 16.03 -15.02
C LYS A 289 -8.22 15.54 -15.45
N GLN A 290 -9.28 16.28 -15.17
CA GLN A 290 -10.65 15.91 -15.52
C GLN A 290 -10.91 15.93 -17.04
N ILE A 291 -10.37 16.92 -17.75
CA ILE A 291 -10.52 17.01 -19.21
C ILE A 291 -9.60 16.03 -19.98
N ASN A 292 -8.63 15.42 -19.30
CA ASN A 292 -7.72 14.43 -19.85
C ASN A 292 -7.88 13.08 -19.16
N PRO A 293 -9.05 12.43 -19.21
CA PRO A 293 -9.40 11.27 -18.40
C PRO A 293 -8.61 10.00 -18.79
N GLY A 294 -7.95 9.99 -19.94
CA GLY A 294 -7.14 8.87 -20.43
C GLY A 294 -5.72 8.85 -19.89
N TYR A 295 -5.18 9.99 -19.47
CA TYR A 295 -3.79 10.05 -19.00
C TYR A 295 -3.62 9.32 -17.67
N VAL A 296 -2.57 8.52 -17.59
CA VAL A 296 -2.15 7.84 -16.38
C VAL A 296 -1.22 8.75 -15.57
N TRP A 297 -1.68 9.21 -14.41
CA TRP A 297 -0.94 10.16 -13.58
C TRP A 297 0.10 9.46 -12.70
N ARG A 298 -0.11 8.17 -12.42
CA ARG A 298 0.73 7.38 -11.54
C ARG A 298 0.40 5.90 -11.66
N ILE A 299 1.39 5.05 -11.40
CA ILE A 299 1.21 3.64 -11.09
C ILE A 299 1.21 3.51 -9.56
N ASN A 300 0.25 2.81 -8.97
CA ASN A 300 0.12 2.64 -7.52
C ASN A 300 -0.35 1.22 -7.15
N GLY A 301 -0.63 0.98 -5.87
CA GLY A 301 -1.19 -0.27 -5.38
C GLY A 301 -0.33 -1.50 -5.70
N LEU A 302 1.01 -1.36 -5.64
CA LEU A 302 1.92 -2.43 -5.99
C LEU A 302 1.90 -3.54 -4.93
N VAL A 303 1.60 -4.76 -5.36
CA VAL A 303 1.72 -5.97 -4.55
C VAL A 303 2.52 -7.01 -5.32
N PRO A 304 3.83 -7.12 -5.05
CA PRO A 304 4.65 -8.18 -5.63
C PRO A 304 4.37 -9.49 -4.87
N PHE A 305 3.86 -10.48 -5.57
CA PHE A 305 3.59 -11.79 -4.97
C PHE A 305 4.01 -12.90 -5.93
N GLN A 306 5.09 -13.60 -5.62
CA GLN A 306 5.63 -14.67 -6.47
C GLN A 306 5.76 -14.24 -7.95
N ASN A 307 5.05 -14.92 -8.85
CA ASN A 307 5.04 -14.58 -10.27
C ASN A 307 4.05 -13.47 -10.65
N LEU A 308 3.24 -13.01 -9.72
CA LEU A 308 2.24 -11.97 -9.95
C LEU A 308 2.73 -10.61 -9.45
N LEU A 309 2.44 -9.57 -10.21
CA LEU A 309 2.56 -8.18 -9.78
C LEU A 309 1.18 -7.55 -9.91
N PHE A 310 0.54 -7.26 -8.79
CA PHE A 310 -0.68 -6.44 -8.77
C PHE A 310 -0.28 -4.99 -8.82
N PHE A 311 -1.03 -4.20 -9.55
CA PHE A 311 -0.84 -2.76 -9.61
C PHE A 311 -2.13 -2.04 -10.02
N ALA A 312 -2.17 -0.75 -9.80
CA ALA A 312 -3.27 0.10 -10.22
C ALA A 312 -2.76 1.30 -10.99
N LEU A 313 -3.62 1.88 -11.83
CA LEU A 313 -3.40 3.15 -12.51
C LEU A 313 -4.23 4.25 -11.86
N ASP A 314 -3.60 5.38 -11.61
CA ASP A 314 -4.31 6.61 -11.28
C ASP A 314 -4.68 7.33 -12.57
N TYR A 315 -5.90 7.11 -13.06
CA TYR A 315 -6.50 7.77 -14.22
C TYR A 315 -8.03 7.75 -14.12
N GLN A 316 -8.73 8.48 -14.97
CA GLN A 316 -10.19 8.68 -14.87
C GLN A 316 -11.01 7.58 -15.57
N LYS A 317 -10.45 6.39 -15.79
CA LYS A 317 -11.17 5.25 -16.38
C LYS A 317 -11.67 4.30 -15.28
N ARG A 318 -12.66 3.44 -15.64
CA ARG A 318 -13.28 2.48 -14.72
C ARG A 318 -12.32 1.35 -14.31
N ASP A 319 -11.63 0.79 -15.30
CA ASP A 319 -10.74 -0.36 -15.11
C ASP A 319 -9.34 0.11 -14.71
N ARG A 320 -9.07 0.12 -13.43
CA ARG A 320 -7.86 0.73 -12.86
C ARG A 320 -6.89 -0.27 -12.23
N ARG A 321 -7.29 -1.54 -12.04
CA ARG A 321 -6.52 -2.54 -11.30
C ARG A 321 -6.18 -3.71 -12.19
N PHE A 322 -4.92 -4.11 -12.15
CA PHE A 322 -4.36 -5.08 -13.06
C PHE A 322 -3.45 -6.06 -12.34
N ILE A 323 -3.24 -7.21 -12.96
CA ILE A 323 -2.30 -8.23 -12.54
C ILE A 323 -1.38 -8.51 -13.72
N PHE A 324 -0.09 -8.40 -13.53
CA PHE A 324 0.91 -8.89 -14.46
C PHE A 324 1.39 -10.28 -14.01
N ASP A 325 1.15 -11.29 -14.81
CA ASP A 325 1.70 -12.64 -14.63
C ASP A 325 3.03 -12.72 -15.37
N LYS A 326 4.12 -12.66 -14.62
CA LYS A 326 5.49 -12.72 -15.14
C LYS A 326 5.79 -14.02 -15.89
N SER A 327 5.14 -15.12 -15.52
CA SER A 327 5.38 -16.43 -16.08
C SER A 327 4.77 -16.61 -17.46
N SER A 328 3.63 -15.98 -17.73
CA SER A 328 2.96 -16.01 -19.04
C SER A 328 3.15 -14.71 -19.82
N ASN A 329 3.77 -13.69 -19.23
CA ASN A 329 3.89 -12.33 -19.76
C ASN A 329 2.54 -11.73 -20.16
N ARG A 330 1.50 -11.96 -19.33
CA ARG A 330 0.13 -11.49 -19.61
C ARG A 330 -0.35 -10.52 -18.58
N PHE A 331 -1.20 -9.60 -19.01
CA PHE A 331 -1.89 -8.66 -18.15
C PHE A 331 -3.37 -9.01 -18.03
N TYR A 332 -3.84 -9.09 -16.78
CA TYR A 332 -5.25 -9.33 -16.47
C TYR A 332 -5.87 -8.08 -15.85
N ASN A 333 -7.13 -7.84 -16.20
CA ASN A 333 -7.93 -6.80 -15.56
C ASN A 333 -8.65 -7.41 -14.36
N VAL A 334 -8.44 -6.85 -13.16
CA VAL A 334 -9.04 -7.36 -11.92
C VAL A 334 -10.57 -7.37 -11.99
N ASN A 335 -11.18 -6.36 -12.63
CA ASN A 335 -12.64 -6.29 -12.77
C ASN A 335 -13.21 -7.35 -13.73
N ARG A 336 -12.37 -8.01 -14.51
CA ARG A 336 -12.75 -9.08 -15.45
C ARG A 336 -12.37 -10.48 -14.95
N ILE A 337 -11.93 -10.59 -13.69
CA ILE A 337 -11.76 -11.89 -13.04
C ILE A 337 -13.14 -12.35 -12.60
N SER A 338 -13.62 -13.43 -13.22
CA SER A 338 -14.94 -13.98 -12.93
C SER A 338 -14.86 -15.02 -11.80
N ALA A 339 -15.82 -14.95 -10.90
CA ALA A 339 -16.09 -16.02 -9.96
C ALA A 339 -16.56 -17.30 -10.68
N ASP A 340 -16.23 -18.45 -10.14
CA ASP A 340 -16.65 -19.76 -10.66
C ASP A 340 -17.04 -20.71 -9.53
N SER A 341 -17.27 -21.99 -9.85
CA SER A 341 -17.69 -22.99 -8.86
C SER A 341 -16.67 -23.21 -7.75
N THR A 342 -15.36 -22.94 -7.99
CA THR A 342 -14.30 -23.14 -7.00
C THR A 342 -14.36 -22.18 -5.83
N ASN A 343 -15.01 -21.02 -6.03
CA ASN A 343 -15.25 -20.03 -4.98
C ASN A 343 -16.75 -19.78 -4.72
N ALA A 344 -17.61 -20.77 -5.07
CA ALA A 344 -19.05 -20.71 -4.91
C ALA A 344 -19.70 -19.49 -5.57
N PHE A 345 -19.14 -19.00 -6.67
CA PHE A 345 -19.55 -17.81 -7.41
C PHE A 345 -19.60 -16.52 -6.59
N LEU A 346 -18.92 -16.49 -5.46
CA LEU A 346 -18.83 -15.30 -4.59
C LEU A 346 -17.75 -14.33 -5.10
N PRO A 347 -17.76 -13.06 -4.65
CA PRO A 347 -16.77 -12.07 -5.07
C PRO A 347 -15.33 -12.52 -4.82
N VAL A 348 -14.49 -12.40 -5.83
CA VAL A 348 -13.10 -12.88 -5.77
C VAL A 348 -12.23 -11.95 -4.92
N MET A 349 -12.49 -10.65 -5.00
CA MET A 349 -11.67 -9.63 -4.37
C MET A 349 -12.53 -8.41 -4.11
N GLY A 350 -12.22 -7.68 -3.04
CA GLY A 350 -12.79 -6.36 -2.80
C GLY A 350 -12.09 -5.26 -3.59
N TRP A 351 -12.00 -4.06 -3.00
CA TRP A 351 -11.44 -2.91 -3.70
C TRP A 351 -9.95 -3.05 -4.00
N ASN A 352 -9.16 -3.64 -3.10
CA ASN A 352 -7.70 -3.81 -3.23
C ASN A 352 -7.20 -5.01 -2.42
N ILE A 353 -5.91 -5.34 -2.61
CA ILE A 353 -5.16 -6.19 -1.68
C ILE A 353 -4.73 -5.31 -0.52
N GLN A 354 -5.18 -5.66 0.70
CA GLN A 354 -4.96 -4.89 1.91
C GLN A 354 -3.74 -5.37 2.70
N TYR A 355 -3.40 -6.64 2.55
CA TYR A 355 -2.24 -7.25 3.16
C TYR A 355 -1.76 -8.41 2.28
N TYR A 356 -0.50 -8.77 2.40
CA TYR A 356 0.06 -9.99 1.82
C TYR A 356 1.27 -10.46 2.60
N ASP A 357 1.46 -11.76 2.59
CA ASP A 357 2.63 -12.44 3.13
C ASP A 357 3.23 -13.36 2.04
N ASN A 358 4.09 -14.32 2.41
CA ASN A 358 4.68 -15.22 1.43
C ASN A 358 3.72 -16.34 0.97
N THR A 359 2.57 -16.50 1.61
CA THR A 359 1.63 -17.61 1.41
C THR A 359 0.34 -17.22 0.74
N ALA A 360 -0.14 -16.00 0.99
CA ALA A 360 -1.45 -15.54 0.52
C ALA A 360 -1.54 -14.02 0.37
N LEU A 361 -2.55 -13.62 -0.38
CA LEU A 361 -3.01 -12.24 -0.51
C LEU A 361 -4.31 -12.10 0.28
N TYR A 362 -4.51 -10.97 0.89
CA TYR A 362 -5.68 -10.69 1.73
C TYR A 362 -6.40 -9.45 1.21
N SER A 363 -7.68 -9.62 0.97
CA SER A 363 -8.62 -8.58 0.59
C SER A 363 -9.82 -8.61 1.54
N SER A 364 -10.74 -7.69 1.41
CA SER A 364 -12.00 -7.74 2.15
C SER A 364 -13.16 -7.27 1.31
N ILE A 365 -14.34 -7.71 1.70
CA ILE A 365 -15.60 -7.31 1.06
C ILE A 365 -16.66 -7.06 2.13
N SER A 366 -17.56 -6.11 1.88
CA SER A 366 -18.67 -5.86 2.78
C SER A 366 -19.65 -7.04 2.83
N SER A 367 -20.27 -7.25 3.99
CA SER A 367 -21.35 -8.24 4.11
C SER A 367 -22.49 -7.98 3.13
N ASP A 368 -22.85 -6.72 2.88
CA ASP A 368 -23.85 -6.35 1.90
C ASP A 368 -23.52 -6.90 0.49
N ALA A 369 -22.28 -6.75 0.04
CA ALA A 369 -21.86 -7.29 -1.25
C ALA A 369 -21.85 -8.82 -1.27
N MET A 370 -21.51 -9.49 -0.17
CA MET A 370 -21.58 -10.95 -0.04
C MET A 370 -23.03 -11.45 -0.17
N PHE A 371 -23.97 -10.82 0.52
CA PHE A 371 -25.38 -11.19 0.46
C PHE A 371 -25.97 -10.92 -0.93
N ARG A 372 -25.66 -9.78 -1.55
CA ARG A 372 -26.10 -9.49 -2.94
C ARG A 372 -25.57 -10.52 -3.93
N SER A 373 -24.30 -10.92 -3.82
CA SER A 373 -23.74 -11.94 -4.71
C SER A 373 -24.36 -13.30 -4.48
N ARG A 374 -24.58 -13.72 -3.23
CA ARG A 374 -25.32 -14.95 -2.91
C ARG A 374 -26.68 -14.98 -3.61
N ASP A 375 -27.43 -13.90 -3.49
CA ASP A 375 -28.81 -13.83 -4.03
C ASP A 375 -28.82 -13.79 -5.57
N ALA A 376 -27.86 -13.07 -6.18
CA ALA A 376 -27.71 -13.01 -7.63
C ALA A 376 -27.31 -14.36 -8.26
N GLU A 377 -26.45 -15.12 -7.59
CA GLU A 377 -25.90 -16.36 -8.10
C GLU A 377 -26.66 -17.62 -7.63
N LYS A 378 -27.75 -17.45 -6.88
CA LYS A 378 -28.57 -18.57 -6.34
C LYS A 378 -29.03 -19.57 -7.41
N HIS A 379 -29.28 -19.09 -8.61
CA HIS A 379 -29.72 -19.93 -9.73
C HIS A 379 -28.67 -20.95 -10.20
N ARG A 380 -27.40 -20.77 -9.83
CA ARG A 380 -26.28 -21.68 -10.13
C ARG A 380 -26.10 -22.78 -9.10
N ASN A 381 -26.95 -22.84 -8.07
CA ASN A 381 -26.90 -23.79 -6.96
C ASN A 381 -25.48 -23.85 -6.31
N PRO A 382 -24.95 -22.72 -5.82
CA PRO A 382 -23.61 -22.70 -5.23
C PRO A 382 -23.50 -23.60 -4.00
N VAL A 383 -22.37 -24.28 -3.86
CA VAL A 383 -22.07 -25.10 -2.68
C VAL A 383 -21.21 -24.27 -1.73
N TYR A 384 -21.76 -23.94 -0.56
CA TYR A 384 -21.05 -23.19 0.47
C TYR A 384 -20.37 -24.11 1.47
N THR A 385 -19.23 -23.67 2.02
CA THR A 385 -18.62 -24.31 3.20
C THR A 385 -19.51 -24.11 4.42
N ASP A 386 -19.32 -24.93 5.47
CA ASP A 386 -20.09 -24.80 6.73
C ASP A 386 -19.96 -23.39 7.35
N VAL A 387 -18.76 -22.79 7.22
CA VAL A 387 -18.51 -21.41 7.68
C VAL A 387 -19.39 -20.40 6.94
N LEU A 388 -19.47 -20.51 5.62
CA LEU A 388 -20.29 -19.61 4.81
C LEU A 388 -21.78 -19.89 4.97
N THR A 389 -22.20 -21.14 5.08
CA THR A 389 -23.59 -21.52 5.38
C THR A 389 -24.02 -20.87 6.71
N THR A 390 -23.24 -21.10 7.77
CA THR A 390 -23.49 -20.49 9.08
C THR A 390 -23.52 -18.94 9.02
N TYR A 391 -22.60 -18.36 8.24
CA TYR A 391 -22.55 -16.90 8.08
C TYR A 391 -23.83 -16.38 7.39
N PHE A 392 -24.26 -16.97 6.30
CA PHE A 392 -25.47 -16.51 5.59
C PHE A 392 -26.75 -16.75 6.38
N ASP A 393 -26.78 -17.74 7.27
CA ASP A 393 -27.93 -18.02 8.14
C ASP A 393 -28.03 -17.08 9.34
N LYS A 394 -26.89 -16.69 9.91
CA LYS A 394 -26.85 -15.95 11.19
C LYS A 394 -26.50 -14.47 11.05
N SER A 395 -25.87 -14.05 9.96
CA SER A 395 -25.45 -12.67 9.74
C SER A 395 -26.43 -11.88 8.90
N LYS A 396 -26.18 -10.58 8.76
CA LYS A 396 -27.01 -9.62 8.00
C LYS A 396 -26.12 -8.83 7.03
N PRO A 397 -26.71 -8.18 5.99
CA PRO A 397 -25.96 -7.27 5.10
C PRO A 397 -25.20 -6.17 5.85
N SER A 398 -25.67 -5.76 7.04
CA SER A 398 -25.02 -4.77 7.89
C SER A 398 -24.00 -5.36 8.88
N SER A 399 -23.67 -6.63 8.80
CA SER A 399 -22.62 -7.26 9.60
C SER A 399 -21.21 -6.80 9.16
N ASN A 400 -20.22 -7.10 10.00
CA ASN A 400 -18.82 -6.80 9.69
C ASN A 400 -18.38 -7.37 8.33
N PRO A 401 -17.39 -6.77 7.68
CA PRO A 401 -16.83 -7.30 6.43
C PRO A 401 -16.31 -8.72 6.55
N VAL A 402 -16.17 -9.36 5.41
CA VAL A 402 -15.57 -10.68 5.24
C VAL A 402 -14.16 -10.52 4.69
N ILE A 403 -13.17 -11.16 5.32
CA ILE A 403 -11.81 -11.24 4.78
C ILE A 403 -11.78 -12.30 3.69
N ILE A 404 -11.18 -11.98 2.56
CA ILE A 404 -10.94 -12.90 1.44
C ILE A 404 -9.45 -13.24 1.43
N ILE A 405 -9.14 -14.51 1.50
CA ILE A 405 -7.77 -15.05 1.41
C ILE A 405 -7.60 -15.69 0.04
N LEU A 406 -6.67 -15.16 -0.75
CA LEU A 406 -6.36 -15.64 -2.09
C LEU A 406 -5.00 -16.33 -2.07
N LYS A 407 -4.94 -17.61 -2.43
CA LYS A 407 -3.68 -18.31 -2.67
C LYS A 407 -3.46 -18.41 -4.17
N PRO A 408 -2.48 -17.72 -4.73
CA PRO A 408 -2.13 -17.85 -6.14
C PRO A 408 -1.69 -19.26 -6.50
N LEU A 409 -1.97 -19.65 -7.74
CA LEU A 409 -1.45 -20.91 -8.29
C LEU A 409 0.07 -20.89 -8.28
N THR A 410 0.67 -21.78 -7.55
CA THR A 410 2.09 -22.12 -7.72
C THR A 410 2.21 -22.96 -8.98
N LYS A 411 2.79 -22.39 -10.06
CA LYS A 411 3.09 -23.22 -11.22
C LYS A 411 4.03 -24.35 -10.76
N THR A 412 3.53 -25.55 -10.76
CA THR A 412 4.37 -26.76 -10.83
C THR A 412 5.30 -26.58 -12.03
N LYS A 413 6.59 -26.77 -11.78
CA LYS A 413 7.67 -26.77 -12.79
C LYS A 413 7.38 -27.71 -13.91
#